data_e5e8d074965ce3af9e9facb3271cade3
#
_entry.id   e5e8d074965ce3af9e9facb3271cade3
#
_cell.length_a   1.000
_cell.length_b   1.000
_cell.length_c   1.000
_cell.angle_alpha   90.00
_cell.angle_beta   90.00
_cell.angle_gamma   90.00
#
_symmetry.space_group_name_H-M   'P 1'
#
loop_
_entity.id
_entity.type
_entity.pdbx_description
1 polymer ?
#
loop_
_entity_poly.entity_id
_entity_poly.type
_entity_poly.pdbx_seq_one_letter_code
_entity_poly.pdbx_strand_id
1 'polypeptide(L)'
;MEKSIQKNVGTKKWLHIIFGIGLLISFFLPWVKWNETLVAGFDMPAGNFFTKSVAEFGPANPFPQLDFTFYIFWLIPVLIIVSLFLVFTNKRNNFPSFVAGALSLALVTVFYLFTKIIISFGIGTDVFQMLQLPSYIAVLTAIGFIFTAPDANQWVKKIAWLFLGPVIAFSAFKFGEKKVMAETYQTTDNVKADYTISAVEMLNEFVKSDSLANVKYREKIVIVNGTASQVEKKNDSTTNIRFDDPEGSYIVFSFEKDQYELVKDINPGDEVSLKGSCSGSIYSEILETIQISFKRSTLNKN
;
A
#
# COMPACT_ATOMS: atom_id res chain seq x y z
N MET A 1 17.37 -46.66 28.78
CA MET A 1 16.61 -46.11 27.63
C MET A 1 15.37 -45.31 28.06
N GLU A 2 14.52 -45.79 28.96
CA GLU A 2 13.33 -45.06 29.45
C GLU A 2 13.64 -43.71 30.12
N LYS A 3 14.66 -43.62 30.98
CA LYS A 3 15.05 -42.37 31.66
C LYS A 3 15.50 -41.26 30.69
N SER A 4 16.07 -41.64 29.54
CA SER A 4 16.48 -40.64 28.51
C SER A 4 15.28 -40.13 27.70
N ILE A 5 14.29 -40.98 27.47
CA ILE A 5 13.04 -40.62 26.77
C ILE A 5 12.19 -39.69 27.65
N GLN A 6 12.05 -40.03 28.95
CA GLN A 6 11.29 -39.22 29.92
C GLN A 6 11.92 -37.85 30.16
N LYS A 7 13.28 -37.75 30.18
CA LYS A 7 14.01 -36.48 30.29
C LYS A 7 13.79 -35.60 29.06
N ASN A 8 13.75 -36.20 27.86
CA ASN A 8 13.56 -35.47 26.60
C ASN A 8 12.13 -34.88 26.46
N VAL A 9 11.11 -35.57 26.95
CA VAL A 9 9.71 -35.11 26.96
C VAL A 9 9.54 -33.91 27.91
N GLY A 10 10.15 -33.99 29.11
CA GLY A 10 10.13 -32.88 30.07
C GLY A 10 10.78 -31.62 29.53
N THR A 11 11.94 -31.74 28.88
CA THR A 11 12.68 -30.60 28.32
C THR A 11 11.89 -29.90 27.21
N LYS A 12 11.26 -30.66 26.31
CA LYS A 12 10.43 -30.09 25.24
C LYS A 12 9.21 -29.31 25.78
N LYS A 13 8.59 -29.82 26.85
CA LYS A 13 7.46 -29.14 27.51
C LYS A 13 7.90 -27.78 28.07
N TRP A 14 9.01 -27.72 28.76
CA TRP A 14 9.54 -26.46 29.31
C TRP A 14 9.93 -25.48 28.23
N LEU A 15 10.59 -25.94 27.15
CA LEU A 15 10.94 -25.09 26.01
C LEU A 15 9.67 -24.52 25.34
N HIS A 16 8.62 -25.32 25.20
CA HIS A 16 7.35 -24.86 24.65
C HIS A 16 6.74 -23.73 25.49
N ILE A 17 6.77 -23.89 26.81
CA ILE A 17 6.29 -22.86 27.75
C ILE A 17 7.11 -21.59 27.62
N ILE A 18 8.45 -21.68 27.59
CA ILE A 18 9.34 -20.55 27.46
C ILE A 18 9.08 -19.78 26.14
N PHE A 19 9.00 -20.51 25.03
CA PHE A 19 8.70 -19.89 23.72
C PHE A 19 7.31 -19.28 23.69
N GLY A 20 6.30 -19.91 24.26
CA GLY A 20 4.95 -19.35 24.34
C GLY A 20 4.88 -18.07 25.16
N ILE A 21 5.52 -18.05 26.34
CA ILE A 21 5.59 -16.85 27.18
C ILE A 21 6.40 -15.73 26.47
N GLY A 22 7.52 -16.08 25.88
CA GLY A 22 8.35 -15.11 25.12
C GLY A 22 7.57 -14.49 23.96
N LEU A 23 6.80 -15.32 23.22
CA LEU A 23 5.96 -14.84 22.11
C LEU A 23 4.84 -13.93 22.61
N LEU A 24 4.18 -14.31 23.73
CA LEU A 24 3.12 -13.51 24.36
C LEU A 24 3.64 -12.15 24.80
N ILE A 25 4.79 -12.10 25.47
CA ILE A 25 5.40 -10.86 25.93
C ILE A 25 5.80 -9.99 24.73
N SER A 26 6.46 -10.58 23.73
CA SER A 26 6.91 -9.83 22.55
C SER A 26 5.77 -9.19 21.78
N PHE A 27 4.57 -9.79 21.76
CA PHE A 27 3.38 -9.25 21.09
C PHE A 27 2.97 -7.87 21.64
N PHE A 28 3.18 -7.63 22.93
CA PHE A 28 2.83 -6.35 23.58
C PHE A 28 3.99 -5.35 23.62
N LEU A 29 5.19 -5.72 23.19
CA LEU A 29 6.34 -4.84 23.14
C LEU A 29 6.50 -4.18 21.76
N PRO A 30 7.20 -3.03 21.67
CA PRO A 30 7.44 -2.35 20.41
C PRO A 30 8.25 -3.21 19.42
N TRP A 31 7.73 -3.39 18.21
CA TRP A 31 8.39 -4.15 17.14
C TRP A 31 9.15 -3.27 16.17
N VAL A 32 8.68 -2.03 15.99
CA VAL A 32 9.34 -1.05 15.14
C VAL A 32 9.36 0.32 15.82
N LYS A 33 10.35 1.13 15.46
CA LYS A 33 10.41 2.54 15.78
C LYS A 33 10.42 3.32 14.47
N TRP A 34 9.36 4.09 14.22
CA TRP A 34 9.28 5.02 13.11
C TRP A 34 9.51 6.43 13.64
N ASN A 35 10.62 7.07 13.27
CA ASN A 35 11.10 8.28 13.92
C ASN A 35 11.06 8.16 15.45
N GLU A 36 10.16 8.88 16.11
CA GLU A 36 9.98 8.82 17.57
C GLU A 36 8.83 7.90 18.01
N THR A 37 8.00 7.42 17.07
CA THR A 37 6.82 6.61 17.40
C THR A 37 7.15 5.13 17.46
N LEU A 38 6.85 4.54 18.63
CA LEU A 38 6.96 3.10 18.87
C LEU A 38 5.66 2.39 18.50
N VAL A 39 5.76 1.33 17.69
CA VAL A 39 4.62 0.52 17.25
C VAL A 39 4.83 -0.92 17.68
N ALA A 40 3.89 -1.44 18.46
CA ALA A 40 3.92 -2.80 19.00
C ALA A 40 3.10 -3.77 18.13
N GLY A 41 3.32 -5.08 18.33
CA GLY A 41 2.58 -6.10 17.60
C GLY A 41 1.06 -5.99 17.78
N PHE A 42 0.60 -5.63 18.99
CA PHE A 42 -0.83 -5.47 19.29
C PHE A 42 -1.46 -4.20 18.69
N ASP A 43 -0.68 -3.21 18.24
CA ASP A 43 -1.23 -1.99 17.62
C ASP A 43 -2.01 -2.30 16.33
N MET A 44 -1.61 -3.36 15.61
CA MET A 44 -2.33 -3.78 14.39
C MET A 44 -3.79 -4.18 14.72
N PRO A 45 -4.05 -5.19 15.57
CA PRO A 45 -5.42 -5.57 15.91
C PRO A 45 -6.13 -4.59 16.83
N ALA A 46 -5.43 -3.67 17.49
CA ALA A 46 -6.04 -2.59 18.27
C ALA A 46 -6.50 -1.39 17.40
N GLY A 47 -6.20 -1.39 16.09
CA GLY A 47 -6.53 -0.30 15.19
C GLY A 47 -5.61 0.92 15.26
N ASN A 48 -4.56 0.87 16.09
CA ASN A 48 -3.63 1.99 16.29
C ASN A 48 -2.52 2.06 15.24
N PHE A 49 -2.26 0.98 14.51
CA PHE A 49 -1.14 0.85 13.57
C PHE A 49 -1.16 1.96 12.51
N PHE A 50 -2.26 2.11 11.79
CA PHE A 50 -2.39 3.13 10.75
C PHE A 50 -2.55 4.54 11.33
N THR A 51 -3.16 4.69 12.49
CA THR A 51 -3.26 5.98 13.18
C THR A 51 -1.86 6.52 13.54
N LYS A 52 -0.99 5.65 14.06
CA LYS A 52 0.42 5.99 14.33
C LYS A 52 1.19 6.29 13.04
N SER A 53 0.93 5.54 11.96
CA SER A 53 1.54 5.80 10.65
C SER A 53 1.15 7.16 10.10
N VAL A 54 -0.15 7.50 10.12
CA VAL A 54 -0.67 8.80 9.63
C VAL A 54 -0.08 9.98 10.42
N ALA A 55 0.03 9.85 11.74
CA ALA A 55 0.56 10.91 12.60
C ALA A 55 2.02 11.25 12.25
N GLU A 56 2.83 10.27 11.85
CA GLU A 56 4.25 10.46 11.56
C GLU A 56 4.52 10.74 10.07
N PHE A 57 3.77 10.14 9.14
CA PHE A 57 4.18 10.07 7.74
C PHE A 57 3.08 10.37 6.72
N GLY A 58 1.84 10.50 7.16
CA GLY A 58 0.70 10.75 6.28
C GLY A 58 0.10 9.55 5.54
N PRO A 59 0.76 8.39 5.28
CA PRO A 59 0.08 7.28 4.62
C PRO A 59 -0.99 6.67 5.51
N ALA A 60 -2.24 6.84 5.08
CA ALA A 60 -3.40 6.23 5.70
C ALA A 60 -3.57 4.77 5.23
N ASN A 61 -4.45 4.02 5.91
CA ASN A 61 -4.86 2.72 5.40
C ASN A 61 -5.58 2.90 4.05
N PRO A 62 -5.09 2.30 2.96
CA PRO A 62 -5.74 2.38 1.65
C PRO A 62 -7.07 1.59 1.59
N PHE A 63 -7.31 0.70 2.55
CA PHE A 63 -8.51 -0.16 2.62
C PHE A 63 -9.17 -0.11 3.99
N PRO A 64 -9.66 1.06 4.47
CA PRO A 64 -10.25 1.20 5.81
C PRO A 64 -11.45 0.26 6.03
N GLN A 65 -12.18 -0.08 4.97
CA GLN A 65 -13.29 -1.05 5.03
C GLN A 65 -12.84 -2.48 5.37
N LEU A 66 -11.54 -2.79 5.29
CA LEU A 66 -10.98 -4.09 5.63
C LEU A 66 -10.27 -4.12 6.99
N ASP A 67 -10.30 -3.04 7.77
CA ASP A 67 -9.62 -2.94 9.06
C ASP A 67 -10.05 -4.04 10.03
N PHE A 68 -11.30 -4.48 9.95
CA PHE A 68 -11.81 -5.57 10.78
C PHE A 68 -11.03 -6.89 10.57
N THR A 69 -10.37 -7.07 9.42
CA THR A 69 -9.58 -8.29 9.17
C THR A 69 -8.35 -8.38 10.07
N PHE A 70 -7.82 -7.25 10.52
CA PHE A 70 -6.68 -7.22 11.42
C PHE A 70 -7.01 -7.71 12.84
N TYR A 71 -8.28 -7.74 13.24
CA TYR A 71 -8.69 -8.33 14.51
C TYR A 71 -8.32 -9.81 14.62
N ILE A 72 -8.07 -10.51 13.50
CA ILE A 72 -7.59 -11.89 13.51
C ILE A 72 -6.30 -12.06 14.34
N PHE A 73 -5.47 -11.04 14.43
CA PHE A 73 -4.23 -11.10 15.20
C PHE A 73 -4.43 -11.13 16.71
N TRP A 74 -5.64 -10.81 17.23
CA TRP A 74 -5.99 -11.08 18.63
C TRP A 74 -6.04 -12.58 18.95
N LEU A 75 -6.15 -13.44 17.92
CA LEU A 75 -6.03 -14.88 18.13
C LEU A 75 -4.62 -15.29 18.59
N ILE A 76 -3.59 -14.50 18.36
CA ILE A 76 -2.22 -14.80 18.79
C ILE A 76 -2.16 -15.01 20.31
N PRO A 77 -2.43 -14.01 21.16
CA PRO A 77 -2.38 -14.19 22.61
C PRO A 77 -3.38 -15.23 23.11
N VAL A 78 -4.58 -15.28 22.53
CA VAL A 78 -5.61 -16.27 22.93
C VAL A 78 -5.12 -17.69 22.67
N LEU A 79 -4.60 -17.98 21.47
CA LEU A 79 -4.15 -19.33 21.12
C LEU A 79 -2.86 -19.73 21.85
N ILE A 80 -1.99 -18.78 22.19
CA ILE A 80 -0.83 -19.04 23.05
C ILE A 80 -1.33 -19.51 24.43
N ILE A 81 -2.26 -18.78 25.05
CA ILE A 81 -2.81 -19.13 26.36
C ILE A 81 -3.48 -20.50 26.31
N VAL A 82 -4.31 -20.76 25.29
CA VAL A 82 -4.95 -22.07 25.08
C VAL A 82 -3.91 -23.18 24.95
N SER A 83 -2.86 -22.95 24.14
CA SER A 83 -1.80 -23.94 23.95
C SER A 83 -1.07 -24.26 25.25
N LEU A 84 -0.70 -23.22 26.02
CA LEU A 84 -0.04 -23.40 27.32
C LEU A 84 -0.95 -24.17 28.30
N PHE A 85 -2.22 -23.82 28.35
CA PHE A 85 -3.19 -24.55 29.19
C PHE A 85 -3.28 -26.04 28.81
N LEU A 86 -3.32 -26.38 27.50
CA LEU A 86 -3.32 -27.76 27.04
C LEU A 86 -2.05 -28.51 27.44
N VAL A 87 -0.89 -27.84 27.36
CA VAL A 87 0.38 -28.43 27.81
C VAL A 87 0.40 -28.67 29.33
N PHE A 88 -0.15 -27.75 30.14
CA PHE A 88 -0.27 -27.95 31.59
C PHE A 88 -1.19 -29.07 31.95
N THR A 89 -2.31 -29.24 31.21
CA THR A 89 -3.30 -30.34 31.42
C THR A 89 -2.89 -31.65 30.75
N ASN A 90 -1.68 -31.74 30.19
CA ASN A 90 -1.14 -32.89 29.44
C ASN A 90 -2.03 -33.35 28.26
N LYS A 91 -2.84 -32.45 27.71
CA LYS A 91 -3.61 -32.72 26.50
C LYS A 91 -2.74 -32.43 25.25
N ARG A 92 -2.75 -33.40 24.32
CA ARG A 92 -1.98 -33.27 23.06
C ARG A 92 -2.87 -32.66 21.98
N ASN A 93 -2.72 -31.36 21.77
CA ASN A 93 -3.30 -30.64 20.63
C ASN A 93 -2.33 -29.55 20.18
N ASN A 94 -1.81 -29.69 18.98
CA ASN A 94 -0.79 -28.80 18.42
C ASN A 94 -1.38 -27.64 17.61
N PHE A 95 -2.66 -27.72 17.27
CA PHE A 95 -3.30 -26.74 16.41
C PHE A 95 -3.19 -25.30 16.92
N PRO A 96 -3.45 -25.00 18.21
CA PRO A 96 -3.31 -23.63 18.71
C PRO A 96 -1.88 -23.09 18.57
N SER A 97 -0.86 -23.94 18.82
CA SER A 97 0.54 -23.55 18.70
C SER A 97 0.92 -23.21 17.25
N PHE A 98 0.46 -24.02 16.30
CA PHE A 98 0.73 -23.82 14.89
C PHE A 98 0.09 -22.55 14.36
N VAL A 99 -1.19 -22.33 14.68
CA VAL A 99 -1.91 -21.14 14.25
C VAL A 99 -1.33 -19.88 14.89
N ALA A 100 -1.06 -19.88 16.20
CA ALA A 100 -0.45 -18.73 16.88
C ALA A 100 0.92 -18.38 16.31
N GLY A 101 1.77 -19.39 16.09
CA GLY A 101 3.09 -19.19 15.50
C GLY A 101 3.01 -18.65 14.06
N ALA A 102 2.13 -19.23 13.23
CA ALA A 102 1.94 -18.77 11.85
C ALA A 102 1.39 -17.34 11.77
N LEU A 103 0.39 -17.00 12.61
CA LEU A 103 -0.15 -15.64 12.68
C LEU A 103 0.90 -14.63 13.17
N SER A 104 1.74 -15.02 14.13
CA SER A 104 2.82 -14.15 14.60
C SER A 104 3.84 -13.88 13.50
N LEU A 105 4.25 -14.91 12.74
CA LEU A 105 5.14 -14.74 11.59
C LEU A 105 4.49 -13.95 10.46
N ALA A 106 3.18 -14.11 10.23
CA ALA A 106 2.43 -13.28 9.29
C ALA A 106 2.47 -11.82 9.71
N LEU A 107 2.21 -11.52 10.99
CA LEU A 107 2.22 -10.17 11.53
C LEU A 107 3.61 -9.52 11.41
N VAL A 108 4.69 -10.25 11.76
CA VAL A 108 6.08 -9.76 11.56
C VAL A 108 6.35 -9.45 10.09
N THR A 109 5.84 -10.29 9.17
CA THR A 109 5.98 -10.05 7.73
C THR A 109 5.28 -8.76 7.31
N VAL A 110 4.07 -8.51 7.82
CA VAL A 110 3.34 -7.25 7.56
C VAL A 110 4.14 -6.05 8.06
N PHE A 111 4.68 -6.10 9.30
CA PHE A 111 5.51 -5.02 9.85
C PHE A 111 6.75 -4.76 9.00
N TYR A 112 7.43 -5.81 8.56
CA TYR A 112 8.60 -5.70 7.69
C TYR A 112 8.26 -5.04 6.35
N LEU A 113 7.20 -5.49 5.69
CA LEU A 113 6.78 -4.97 4.38
C LEU A 113 6.29 -3.53 4.49
N PHE A 114 5.54 -3.20 5.54
CA PHE A 114 5.07 -1.84 5.76
C PHE A 114 6.21 -0.87 6.08
N THR A 115 7.20 -1.30 6.87
CA THR A 115 8.40 -0.50 7.14
C THR A 115 9.20 -0.24 5.85
N LYS A 116 9.22 -1.18 4.89
CA LYS A 116 9.80 -0.93 3.55
C LYS A 116 9.06 0.19 2.81
N ILE A 117 7.74 0.24 2.89
CA ILE A 117 6.97 1.35 2.30
C ILE A 117 7.38 2.66 2.98
N ILE A 118 7.44 2.71 4.30
CA ILE A 118 7.83 3.91 5.05
C ILE A 118 9.20 4.44 4.60
N ILE A 119 10.17 3.55 4.38
CA ILE A 119 11.48 3.92 3.85
C ILE A 119 11.37 4.51 2.43
N SER A 120 10.47 4.00 1.58
CA SER A 120 10.28 4.56 0.23
C SER A 120 9.74 5.99 0.23
N PHE A 121 9.13 6.43 1.33
CA PHE A 121 8.74 7.83 1.57
C PHE A 121 9.88 8.69 2.14
N GLY A 122 11.10 8.17 2.20
CA GLY A 122 12.29 8.91 2.63
C GLY A 122 12.54 8.89 4.15
N ILE A 123 11.88 8.01 4.89
CA ILE A 123 12.01 7.91 6.34
C ILE A 123 12.84 6.69 6.70
N GLY A 124 14.01 6.95 7.29
CA GLY A 124 14.99 5.91 7.57
C GLY A 124 15.71 5.42 6.31
N THR A 125 16.73 4.61 6.51
CA THR A 125 17.60 4.11 5.43
C THR A 125 17.57 2.58 5.33
N ASP A 126 17.27 1.90 6.43
CA ASP A 126 17.29 0.44 6.50
C ASP A 126 16.19 -0.09 7.45
N VAL A 127 15.46 -1.11 6.96
CA VAL A 127 14.39 -1.78 7.74
C VAL A 127 14.94 -2.36 9.04
N PHE A 128 16.13 -2.96 9.02
CA PHE A 128 16.71 -3.62 10.18
C PHE A 128 17.10 -2.65 11.30
N GLN A 129 17.37 -1.38 10.96
CA GLN A 129 17.63 -0.34 11.97
C GLN A 129 16.34 0.14 12.64
N MET A 130 15.21 0.08 11.94
CA MET A 130 13.90 0.47 12.46
C MET A 130 13.24 -0.64 13.28
N LEU A 131 13.56 -1.91 12.98
CA LEU A 131 13.07 -3.05 13.75
C LEU A 131 13.71 -3.07 15.15
N GLN A 132 12.86 -3.25 16.16
CA GLN A 132 13.27 -3.32 17.56
C GLN A 132 13.50 -4.78 17.99
N LEU A 133 14.29 -4.97 19.05
CA LEU A 133 14.63 -6.30 19.59
C LEU A 133 13.40 -7.23 19.78
N PRO A 134 12.24 -6.74 20.29
CA PRO A 134 11.07 -7.62 20.45
C PRO A 134 10.56 -8.24 19.16
N SER A 135 10.74 -7.62 17.98
CA SER A 135 10.36 -8.23 16.71
C SER A 135 11.19 -9.47 16.37
N TYR A 136 12.49 -9.42 16.63
CA TYR A 136 13.38 -10.58 16.46
C TYR A 136 13.05 -11.69 17.48
N ILE A 137 12.74 -11.31 18.73
CA ILE A 137 12.27 -12.25 19.74
C ILE A 137 10.95 -12.90 19.28
N ALA A 138 10.02 -12.14 18.69
CA ALA A 138 8.77 -12.69 18.15
C ALA A 138 9.04 -13.76 17.09
N VAL A 139 9.98 -13.51 16.15
CA VAL A 139 10.36 -14.51 15.13
C VAL A 139 10.94 -15.77 15.77
N LEU A 140 11.94 -15.62 16.64
CA LEU A 140 12.61 -16.75 17.25
C LEU A 140 11.65 -17.58 18.11
N THR A 141 10.82 -16.90 18.90
CA THR A 141 9.85 -17.58 19.78
C THR A 141 8.70 -18.20 19.02
N ALA A 142 8.22 -17.60 17.92
CA ALA A 142 7.22 -18.21 17.06
C ALA A 142 7.73 -19.50 16.40
N ILE A 143 8.95 -19.48 15.87
CA ILE A 143 9.62 -20.66 15.33
C ILE A 143 9.77 -21.72 16.41
N GLY A 144 10.32 -21.36 17.57
CA GLY A 144 10.49 -22.28 18.70
C GLY A 144 9.16 -22.87 19.17
N PHE A 145 8.10 -22.09 19.22
CA PHE A 145 6.76 -22.49 19.62
C PHE A 145 6.15 -23.53 18.66
N ILE A 146 6.32 -23.36 17.35
CA ILE A 146 5.91 -24.34 16.33
C ILE A 146 6.71 -25.65 16.49
N PHE A 147 8.03 -25.54 16.63
CA PHE A 147 8.90 -26.74 16.66
C PHE A 147 8.80 -27.54 17.96
N THR A 148 8.53 -26.89 19.09
CA THR A 148 8.37 -27.55 20.39
C THR A 148 6.97 -28.09 20.65
N ALA A 149 5.99 -27.81 19.77
CA ALA A 149 4.66 -28.38 19.85
C ALA A 149 4.71 -29.92 19.99
N PRO A 150 3.86 -30.51 20.86
CA PRO A 150 4.07 -31.86 21.45
C PRO A 150 4.23 -33.03 20.46
N ASP A 151 3.85 -32.90 19.21
CA ASP A 151 3.90 -33.98 18.22
C ASP A 151 5.25 -34.03 17.49
N ALA A 152 6.08 -35.01 17.85
CA ALA A 152 7.45 -35.11 17.36
C ALA A 152 7.59 -35.44 15.87
N ASN A 153 6.62 -36.17 15.29
CA ASN A 153 6.79 -36.81 13.98
C ASN A 153 6.20 -36.01 12.79
N GLN A 154 5.86 -34.72 12.96
CA GLN A 154 5.20 -33.92 11.91
C GLN A 154 6.08 -32.81 11.36
N TRP A 155 7.34 -33.11 11.02
CA TRP A 155 8.29 -32.12 10.49
C TRP A 155 7.74 -31.38 9.28
N VAL A 156 7.14 -32.07 8.33
CA VAL A 156 6.55 -31.46 7.13
C VAL A 156 5.45 -30.46 7.49
N LYS A 157 4.57 -30.84 8.43
CA LYS A 157 3.53 -29.92 8.91
C LYS A 157 4.13 -28.70 9.62
N LYS A 158 5.14 -28.87 10.46
CA LYS A 158 5.81 -27.77 11.16
C LYS A 158 6.43 -26.79 10.18
N ILE A 159 7.12 -27.29 9.14
CA ILE A 159 7.68 -26.48 8.08
C ILE A 159 6.56 -25.77 7.29
N ALA A 160 5.49 -26.47 6.93
CA ALA A 160 4.36 -25.86 6.24
C ALA A 160 3.74 -24.69 7.04
N TRP A 161 3.52 -24.88 8.36
CA TRP A 161 3.00 -23.82 9.23
C TRP A 161 3.96 -22.66 9.41
N LEU A 162 5.29 -22.90 9.38
CA LEU A 162 6.30 -21.86 9.44
C LEU A 162 6.19 -20.88 8.27
N PHE A 163 5.95 -21.40 7.06
CA PHE A 163 5.87 -20.58 5.85
C PHE A 163 4.45 -20.08 5.55
N LEU A 164 3.41 -20.74 6.06
CA LEU A 164 2.02 -20.42 5.72
C LEU A 164 1.67 -18.95 6.05
N GLY A 165 2.02 -18.51 7.25
CA GLY A 165 1.74 -17.14 7.68
C GLY A 165 2.45 -16.09 6.81
N PRO A 166 3.78 -16.13 6.67
CA PRO A 166 4.53 -15.23 5.80
C PRO A 166 4.06 -15.23 4.35
N VAL A 167 3.76 -16.40 3.76
CA VAL A 167 3.29 -16.49 2.38
C VAL A 167 1.93 -15.83 2.20
N ILE A 168 0.99 -16.07 3.12
CA ILE A 168 -0.34 -15.43 3.06
C ILE A 168 -0.19 -13.91 3.23
N ALA A 169 0.61 -13.45 4.21
CA ALA A 169 0.82 -12.04 4.47
C ALA A 169 1.47 -11.34 3.26
N PHE A 170 2.50 -11.93 2.68
CA PHE A 170 3.18 -11.40 1.49
C PHE A 170 2.23 -11.35 0.28
N SER A 171 1.45 -12.41 0.06
CA SER A 171 0.50 -12.47 -1.05
C SER A 171 -0.61 -11.44 -0.90
N ALA A 172 -1.18 -11.31 0.30
CA ALA A 172 -2.19 -10.29 0.60
C ALA A 172 -1.65 -8.88 0.43
N PHE A 173 -0.41 -8.63 0.90
CA PHE A 173 0.26 -7.35 0.73
C PHE A 173 0.47 -7.02 -0.76
N LYS A 174 0.99 -7.95 -1.56
CA LYS A 174 1.20 -7.74 -3.00
C LYS A 174 -0.10 -7.55 -3.77
N PHE A 175 -1.15 -8.25 -3.38
CA PHE A 175 -2.48 -8.02 -3.95
C PHE A 175 -3.00 -6.63 -3.62
N GLY A 176 -2.87 -6.19 -2.37
CA GLY A 176 -3.24 -4.85 -1.92
C GLY A 176 -2.43 -3.77 -2.66
N GLU A 177 -1.11 -3.92 -2.73
CA GLU A 177 -0.22 -3.02 -3.48
C GLU A 177 -0.66 -2.88 -4.95
N LYS A 178 -0.88 -4.01 -5.63
CA LYS A 178 -1.37 -4.01 -7.02
C LYS A 178 -2.72 -3.30 -7.16
N LYS A 179 -3.64 -3.49 -6.22
CA LYS A 179 -4.95 -2.85 -6.26
C LYS A 179 -4.85 -1.34 -6.02
N VAL A 180 -4.05 -0.90 -5.03
CA VAL A 180 -3.78 0.53 -4.79
C VAL A 180 -3.14 1.16 -6.02
N MET A 181 -2.14 0.50 -6.61
CA MET A 181 -1.51 0.98 -7.84
C MET A 181 -2.51 1.06 -8.98
N ALA A 182 -3.35 0.04 -9.18
CA ALA A 182 -4.38 0.05 -10.21
C ALA A 182 -5.43 1.14 -10.00
N GLU A 183 -5.80 1.45 -8.75
CA GLU A 183 -6.73 2.54 -8.44
C GLU A 183 -6.05 3.92 -8.56
N THR A 184 -4.78 4.03 -8.15
CA THR A 184 -3.99 5.26 -8.25
C THR A 184 -3.60 5.54 -9.71
N TYR A 185 -3.31 4.48 -10.47
CA TYR A 185 -3.01 4.50 -11.90
C TYR A 185 -4.17 3.95 -12.74
N GLN A 186 -5.42 4.13 -12.30
CA GLN A 186 -6.53 3.97 -13.25
C GLN A 186 -6.18 4.87 -14.43
N THR A 187 -5.92 4.22 -15.58
CA THR A 187 -5.75 4.96 -16.81
C THR A 187 -6.99 5.84 -16.93
N THR A 188 -6.79 7.09 -17.19
CA THR A 188 -7.86 8.09 -17.33
C THR A 188 -8.96 7.62 -18.30
N ASP A 189 -8.66 6.62 -19.13
CA ASP A 189 -9.60 5.93 -20.02
C ASP A 189 -10.82 5.36 -19.31
N ASN A 190 -10.63 4.72 -18.15
CA ASN A 190 -11.68 3.98 -17.44
C ASN A 190 -12.41 4.82 -16.38
N VAL A 191 -11.93 6.02 -16.09
CA VAL A 191 -12.57 6.92 -15.12
C VAL A 191 -13.67 7.71 -15.84
N LYS A 192 -14.87 7.79 -15.26
CA LYS A 192 -15.93 8.65 -15.80
C LYS A 192 -15.49 10.11 -15.73
N ALA A 193 -15.64 10.85 -16.82
CA ALA A 193 -15.38 12.28 -16.82
C ALA A 193 -16.39 13.01 -15.94
N ASP A 194 -15.92 13.98 -15.16
CA ASP A 194 -16.75 14.89 -14.38
C ASP A 194 -17.40 15.93 -15.31
N TYR A 195 -16.68 16.36 -16.33
CA TYR A 195 -17.12 17.37 -17.29
C TYR A 195 -16.71 16.99 -18.72
N THR A 196 -17.53 17.43 -19.69
CA THR A 196 -17.21 17.43 -21.11
C THR A 196 -17.47 18.82 -21.65
N ILE A 197 -16.46 19.43 -22.27
CA ILE A 197 -16.49 20.84 -22.68
C ILE A 197 -15.67 21.03 -23.97
N SER A 198 -15.93 22.08 -24.73
CA SER A 198 -15.06 22.46 -25.85
C SER A 198 -13.83 23.25 -25.34
N ALA A 199 -12.73 23.18 -26.09
CA ALA A 199 -11.52 23.92 -25.75
C ALA A 199 -11.78 25.44 -25.66
N VAL A 200 -12.56 25.96 -26.60
CA VAL A 200 -12.93 27.39 -26.64
C VAL A 200 -13.75 27.81 -25.42
N GLU A 201 -14.76 27.03 -25.04
CA GLU A 201 -15.55 27.33 -23.85
C GLU A 201 -14.72 27.27 -22.57
N MET A 202 -13.84 26.28 -22.45
CA MET A 202 -12.99 26.14 -21.28
C MET A 202 -12.03 27.32 -21.15
N LEU A 203 -11.35 27.73 -22.24
CA LEU A 203 -10.49 28.90 -22.27
C LEU A 203 -11.26 30.17 -21.86
N ASN A 204 -12.46 30.39 -22.42
CA ASN A 204 -13.31 31.52 -22.06
C ASN A 204 -13.71 31.55 -20.58
N GLU A 205 -14.00 30.40 -19.98
CA GLU A 205 -14.30 30.32 -18.54
C GLU A 205 -13.09 30.72 -17.67
N PHE A 206 -11.90 30.27 -18.04
CA PHE A 206 -10.66 30.62 -17.33
C PHE A 206 -10.27 32.08 -17.52
N VAL A 207 -10.38 32.62 -18.74
CA VAL A 207 -10.12 34.05 -19.02
C VAL A 207 -11.10 34.93 -18.27
N LYS A 208 -12.38 34.55 -18.17
CA LYS A 208 -13.40 35.30 -17.44
C LYS A 208 -13.14 35.32 -15.93
N SER A 209 -12.74 34.20 -15.35
CA SER A 209 -12.44 34.10 -13.92
C SER A 209 -11.61 32.84 -13.64
N ASP A 210 -10.30 33.00 -13.63
CA ASP A 210 -9.35 31.94 -13.33
C ASP A 210 -9.65 31.22 -12.00
N SER A 211 -9.96 32.00 -10.96
CA SER A 211 -10.26 31.46 -9.62
C SER A 211 -11.50 30.57 -9.62
N LEU A 212 -12.61 30.98 -10.25
CA LEU A 212 -13.84 30.19 -10.30
C LEU A 212 -13.68 28.94 -11.19
N ALA A 213 -12.97 29.08 -12.32
CA ALA A 213 -12.68 27.96 -13.22
C ALA A 213 -11.77 26.93 -12.54
N ASN A 214 -10.77 27.35 -11.77
CA ASN A 214 -9.95 26.45 -10.96
C ASN A 214 -10.77 25.70 -9.90
N VAL A 215 -11.68 26.35 -9.20
CA VAL A 215 -12.58 25.68 -8.25
C VAL A 215 -13.43 24.63 -8.94
N LYS A 216 -13.88 24.89 -10.18
CA LYS A 216 -14.74 23.99 -10.95
C LYS A 216 -13.98 22.79 -11.49
N TYR A 217 -12.79 22.99 -12.07
CA TYR A 217 -12.11 22.00 -12.91
C TYR A 217 -10.87 21.38 -12.30
N ARG A 218 -10.19 22.04 -11.37
CA ARG A 218 -8.94 21.53 -10.79
C ARG A 218 -9.18 20.17 -10.10
N GLU A 219 -8.28 19.22 -10.38
CA GLU A 219 -8.34 17.82 -9.90
C GLU A 219 -9.54 17.01 -10.45
N LYS A 220 -10.31 17.55 -11.39
CA LYS A 220 -11.38 16.85 -12.07
C LYS A 220 -10.90 16.16 -13.34
N ILE A 221 -11.57 15.08 -13.70
CA ILE A 221 -11.38 14.44 -15.01
C ILE A 221 -12.30 15.13 -16.02
N VAL A 222 -11.69 15.78 -17.00
CA VAL A 222 -12.41 16.55 -18.00
C VAL A 222 -12.10 16.02 -19.39
N ILE A 223 -13.14 15.90 -20.22
CA ILE A 223 -13.03 15.69 -21.66
C ILE A 223 -13.07 17.06 -22.32
N VAL A 224 -12.04 17.36 -23.11
CA VAL A 224 -11.95 18.59 -23.89
C VAL A 224 -11.95 18.25 -25.37
N ASN A 225 -12.90 18.81 -26.10
CA ASN A 225 -13.04 18.64 -27.56
C ASN A 225 -12.54 19.89 -28.26
N GLY A 226 -11.74 19.73 -29.30
CA GLY A 226 -11.25 20.88 -30.06
C GLY A 226 -10.29 20.48 -31.18
N THR A 227 -9.79 21.49 -31.88
CA THR A 227 -8.79 21.34 -32.94
C THR A 227 -7.40 21.49 -32.33
N ALA A 228 -6.53 20.51 -32.51
CA ALA A 228 -5.15 20.57 -32.04
C ALA A 228 -4.39 21.71 -32.78
N SER A 229 -3.92 22.72 -32.06
CA SER A 229 -3.17 23.83 -32.65
C SER A 229 -1.69 23.50 -32.77
N GLN A 230 -1.13 22.81 -31.76
CA GLN A 230 0.26 22.37 -31.76
C GLN A 230 0.38 20.95 -31.21
N VAL A 231 1.34 20.19 -31.76
CA VAL A 231 1.69 18.83 -31.30
C VAL A 231 3.20 18.76 -31.16
N GLU A 232 3.67 18.75 -29.91
CA GLU A 232 5.10 18.68 -29.59
C GLU A 232 5.46 17.24 -29.18
N LYS A 233 6.29 16.58 -29.99
CA LYS A 233 6.81 15.24 -29.70
C LYS A 233 8.24 15.37 -29.14
N LYS A 234 8.41 15.16 -27.83
CA LYS A 234 9.71 15.17 -27.15
C LYS A 234 10.27 13.74 -27.06
N ASN A 235 11.21 13.40 -27.99
CA ASN A 235 12.08 12.23 -27.93
C ASN A 235 11.43 11.00 -27.28
N ASP A 236 10.57 10.28 -27.94
CA ASP A 236 9.96 8.97 -27.54
C ASP A 236 9.42 8.86 -26.10
N SER A 237 9.38 9.95 -25.35
CA SER A 237 9.01 9.90 -23.92
C SER A 237 7.75 10.67 -23.55
N THR A 238 7.47 11.79 -24.19
CA THR A 238 6.28 12.60 -23.92
C THR A 238 5.78 13.31 -25.17
N THR A 239 4.45 13.41 -25.32
CA THR A 239 3.81 14.21 -26.37
C THR A 239 2.90 15.22 -25.70
N ASN A 240 3.03 16.49 -26.10
CA ASN A 240 2.13 17.55 -25.69
C ASN A 240 1.21 17.94 -26.86
N ILE A 241 -0.11 17.98 -26.61
CA ILE A 241 -1.10 18.48 -27.56
C ILE A 241 -1.71 19.75 -26.98
N ARG A 242 -1.77 20.81 -27.77
CA ARG A 242 -2.28 22.11 -27.35
C ARG A 242 -3.52 22.52 -28.12
N PHE A 243 -4.38 23.27 -27.43
CA PHE A 243 -5.48 24.03 -28.01
C PHE A 243 -5.23 25.50 -27.67
N ASP A 244 -4.86 26.28 -28.67
CA ASP A 244 -4.55 27.70 -28.50
C ASP A 244 -5.77 28.57 -28.88
N ASP A 245 -5.96 29.69 -28.19
CA ASP A 245 -6.85 30.74 -28.61
C ASP A 245 -6.11 31.81 -29.44
N PRO A 246 -6.82 32.73 -30.13
CA PRO A 246 -6.20 33.79 -30.89
C PRO A 246 -5.39 34.81 -30.04
N GLU A 247 -5.65 34.88 -28.74
CA GLU A 247 -5.02 35.81 -27.81
C GLU A 247 -3.78 35.21 -27.12
N GLY A 248 -3.46 33.94 -27.43
CA GLY A 248 -2.25 33.25 -26.96
C GLY A 248 -2.44 32.44 -25.68
N SER A 249 -3.64 32.41 -25.09
CA SER A 249 -3.94 31.49 -24.02
C SER A 249 -4.12 30.07 -24.57
N TYR A 250 -3.83 29.05 -23.78
CA TYR A 250 -3.88 27.67 -24.26
C TYR A 250 -4.15 26.63 -23.22
N ILE A 251 -4.68 25.51 -23.69
CA ILE A 251 -4.79 24.26 -22.93
C ILE A 251 -3.72 23.29 -23.42
N VAL A 252 -2.98 22.65 -22.49
CA VAL A 252 -1.98 21.65 -22.84
C VAL A 252 -2.30 20.31 -22.17
N PHE A 253 -2.35 19.27 -22.99
CA PHE A 253 -2.45 17.87 -22.57
C PHE A 253 -1.10 17.20 -22.69
N SER A 254 -0.55 16.71 -21.59
CA SER A 254 0.70 15.96 -21.57
C SER A 254 0.43 14.46 -21.54
N PHE A 255 0.93 13.75 -22.55
CA PHE A 255 0.82 12.30 -22.72
C PHE A 255 2.15 11.65 -22.33
N GLU A 256 2.07 10.61 -21.50
CA GLU A 256 3.23 9.80 -21.10
C GLU A 256 3.56 8.76 -22.17
N LYS A 257 4.72 8.12 -22.04
CA LYS A 257 5.28 7.19 -23.03
C LYS A 257 4.33 6.03 -23.38
N ASP A 258 3.60 5.51 -22.40
CA ASP A 258 2.63 4.44 -22.58
C ASP A 258 1.40 4.83 -23.41
N GLN A 259 1.14 6.14 -23.51
CA GLN A 259 0.04 6.72 -24.30
C GLN A 259 0.52 7.20 -25.70
N TYR A 260 1.81 7.12 -25.99
CA TYR A 260 2.38 7.61 -27.25
C TYR A 260 1.74 7.00 -28.49
N GLU A 261 1.52 5.69 -28.49
CA GLU A 261 0.91 4.96 -29.61
C GLU A 261 -0.50 5.46 -29.96
N LEU A 262 -1.25 6.03 -29.00
CA LEU A 262 -2.59 6.57 -29.20
C LEU A 262 -2.60 7.93 -29.88
N VAL A 263 -1.52 8.69 -29.74
CA VAL A 263 -1.44 10.10 -30.16
C VAL A 263 -0.37 10.37 -31.22
N LYS A 264 0.39 9.34 -31.63
CA LYS A 264 1.51 9.50 -32.58
C LYS A 264 1.11 10.04 -33.95
N ASP A 265 -0.12 9.73 -34.38
CA ASP A 265 -0.64 10.09 -35.70
C ASP A 265 -1.44 11.40 -35.69
N ILE A 266 -1.60 12.05 -34.53
CA ILE A 266 -2.29 13.33 -34.40
C ILE A 266 -1.35 14.44 -34.92
N ASN A 267 -1.92 15.31 -35.75
CA ASN A 267 -1.25 16.45 -36.35
C ASN A 267 -1.96 17.76 -36.00
N PRO A 268 -1.25 18.91 -36.07
CA PRO A 268 -1.91 20.21 -35.97
C PRO A 268 -3.02 20.35 -37.05
N GLY A 269 -4.19 20.79 -36.60
CA GLY A 269 -5.40 20.90 -37.45
C GLY A 269 -6.38 19.75 -37.29
N ASP A 270 -6.01 18.65 -36.65
CA ASP A 270 -6.91 17.54 -36.38
C ASP A 270 -7.92 17.88 -35.29
N GLU A 271 -9.19 17.50 -35.51
CA GLU A 271 -10.22 17.51 -34.46
C GLU A 271 -9.99 16.32 -33.50
N VAL A 272 -9.81 16.59 -32.22
CA VAL A 272 -9.50 15.59 -31.23
C VAL A 272 -10.38 15.76 -29.98
N SER A 273 -10.67 14.63 -29.34
CA SER A 273 -11.31 14.57 -28.04
C SER A 273 -10.30 14.02 -27.04
N LEU A 274 -9.80 14.87 -26.14
CA LEU A 274 -8.78 14.53 -25.17
C LEU A 274 -9.40 14.47 -23.77
N LYS A 275 -8.96 13.51 -22.98
CA LYS A 275 -9.42 13.31 -21.61
C LYS A 275 -8.23 13.35 -20.68
N GLY A 276 -8.34 14.07 -19.58
CA GLY A 276 -7.24 14.21 -18.63
C GLY A 276 -7.69 14.74 -17.28
N SER A 277 -6.77 14.69 -16.32
CA SER A 277 -6.93 15.36 -15.02
C SER A 277 -6.45 16.79 -15.13
N CYS A 278 -7.35 17.75 -14.89
CA CYS A 278 -7.00 19.18 -14.90
C CYS A 278 -6.12 19.51 -13.70
N SER A 279 -4.91 20.02 -13.96
CA SER A 279 -3.98 20.48 -12.92
C SER A 279 -4.21 21.91 -12.49
N GLY A 280 -5.13 22.62 -13.17
CA GLY A 280 -5.39 24.04 -12.98
C GLY A 280 -4.67 24.90 -14.01
N SER A 281 -4.64 26.21 -13.75
CA SER A 281 -4.09 27.22 -14.65
C SER A 281 -2.92 27.96 -14.04
N ILE A 282 -2.10 28.52 -14.90
CA ILE A 282 -1.04 29.47 -14.58
C ILE A 282 -1.28 30.71 -15.44
N TYR A 283 -1.39 31.88 -14.82
CA TYR A 283 -1.45 33.14 -15.50
C TYR A 283 -0.02 33.74 -15.68
N SER A 284 0.30 34.13 -16.89
CA SER A 284 1.54 34.85 -17.21
C SER A 284 1.28 36.33 -17.23
N GLU A 285 1.79 37.05 -16.25
CA GLU A 285 1.66 38.54 -16.20
C GLU A 285 2.40 39.24 -17.35
N ILE A 286 3.45 38.60 -17.91
CA ILE A 286 4.25 39.17 -18.99
C ILE A 286 3.55 39.07 -20.34
N LEU A 287 2.87 37.94 -20.57
CA LEU A 287 2.20 37.66 -21.85
C LEU A 287 0.70 37.94 -21.79
N GLU A 288 0.17 38.24 -20.60
CA GLU A 288 -1.25 38.39 -20.31
C GLU A 288 -2.10 37.16 -20.77
N THR A 289 -1.50 35.94 -20.70
CA THR A 289 -2.09 34.72 -21.20
C THR A 289 -2.27 33.70 -20.08
N ILE A 290 -3.21 32.78 -20.25
CA ILE A 290 -3.50 31.67 -19.32
C ILE A 290 -3.06 30.35 -19.97
N GLN A 291 -2.29 29.58 -19.22
CA GLN A 291 -1.98 28.19 -19.55
C GLN A 291 -2.78 27.26 -18.63
N ILE A 292 -3.63 26.43 -19.19
CA ILE A 292 -4.37 25.36 -18.48
C ILE A 292 -3.65 24.04 -18.74
N SER A 293 -3.27 23.32 -17.69
CA SER A 293 -2.47 22.10 -17.80
C SER A 293 -3.26 20.85 -17.44
N PHE A 294 -3.12 19.81 -18.25
CA PHE A 294 -3.68 18.49 -18.03
C PHE A 294 -2.59 17.44 -17.89
N LYS A 295 -2.78 16.53 -16.95
CA LYS A 295 -1.90 15.37 -16.69
C LYS A 295 -2.71 14.07 -16.82
N ARG A 296 -1.99 12.95 -16.91
CA ARG A 296 -2.60 11.62 -17.10
C ARG A 296 -3.59 11.63 -18.28
N SER A 297 -3.12 12.22 -19.38
CA SER A 297 -3.93 12.45 -20.57
C SER A 297 -4.10 11.18 -21.38
N THR A 298 -5.26 11.02 -21.98
CA THR A 298 -5.57 9.93 -22.91
C THR A 298 -6.49 10.42 -24.02
N LEU A 299 -6.54 9.67 -25.11
CA LEU A 299 -7.50 9.92 -26.18
C LEU A 299 -8.87 9.42 -25.71
N ASN A 300 -9.90 10.29 -25.77
CA ASN A 300 -11.26 9.87 -25.50
C ASN A 300 -11.78 9.02 -26.65
N LYS A 301 -11.92 7.72 -26.40
CA LYS A 301 -12.55 6.79 -27.35
C LYS A 301 -14.05 6.77 -27.06
N ASN A 302 -14.81 7.46 -27.89
CA ASN A 302 -16.28 7.31 -27.91
C ASN A 302 -16.68 5.92 -28.38
#